data_b68c4ecfa87447d4caae067d71615716
#
_entry.id   b68c4ecfa87447d4caae067d71615716
#
_cell.length_a   1.000
_cell.length_b   1.000
_cell.length_c   1.000
_cell.angle_alpha   90.00
_cell.angle_beta   90.00
_cell.angle_gamma   90.00
#
_symmetry.space_group_name_H-M   'P 1'
#
loop_
_entity.id
_entity.type
_entity.pdbx_description
1 polymer ?
#
loop_
_entity_poly.entity_id
_entity_poly.type
_entity_poly.pdbx_seq_one_letter_code
_entity_poly.pdbx_strand_id
1 'polypeptide(L)'
;IPQMIKAFNEGLDLHSLTASLIYHVEIDKVEKQQRQMGKTLNFALLYGMGFRKYKTYSAQSGNIITLSEAKTAHAGFHRAYPRLREWHRERSAMVDDGWTYVRTPIGRRRLLSYDDATMSACANTLIQGAGADILKIAIANLGKHVNQKFRPIATVHDELIFEALEEKAEEYKVILETEMKEAALSVLRKVPVKCDANVAESWAEK
;
A
#
# COMPACT_ATOMS: atom_id res chain seq x y z
N ILE A 1 -6.01 11.12 -2.35
CA ILE A 1 -7.45 10.87 -2.04
C ILE A 1 -7.72 11.47 -0.67
N PRO A 2 -8.45 12.62 -0.58
CA PRO A 2 -8.61 13.36 0.67
C PRO A 2 -9.19 12.53 1.80
N GLN A 3 -10.22 11.73 1.53
CA GLN A 3 -10.89 10.89 2.53
C GLN A 3 -9.94 9.84 3.15
N MET A 4 -9.07 9.23 2.33
CA MET A 4 -8.06 8.27 2.81
C MET A 4 -6.98 8.97 3.63
N ILE A 5 -6.51 10.16 3.20
CA ILE A 5 -5.54 10.97 3.96
C ILE A 5 -6.12 11.33 5.34
N LYS A 6 -7.38 11.78 5.37
CA LYS A 6 -8.07 12.10 6.61
C LYS A 6 -8.12 10.88 7.54
N ALA A 7 -8.53 9.72 7.01
CA ALA A 7 -8.59 8.48 7.79
C ALA A 7 -7.24 8.10 8.42
N PHE A 8 -6.15 8.15 7.65
CA PHE A 8 -4.82 7.88 8.19
C PHE A 8 -4.40 8.87 9.27
N ASN A 9 -4.68 10.17 9.10
CA ASN A 9 -4.35 11.20 10.08
C ASN A 9 -5.17 11.08 11.38
N GLU A 10 -6.39 10.58 11.29
CA GLU A 10 -7.28 10.32 12.42
C GLU A 10 -7.06 8.92 13.04
N GLY A 11 -6.14 8.12 12.50
CA GLY A 11 -5.86 6.76 12.98
C GLY A 11 -6.98 5.76 12.71
N LEU A 12 -7.89 6.06 11.78
CA LEU A 12 -9.00 5.19 11.43
C LEU A 12 -8.53 4.01 10.56
N ASP A 13 -9.14 2.84 10.77
CA ASP A 13 -8.94 1.71 9.87
C ASP A 13 -9.59 1.97 8.50
N LEU A 14 -8.77 2.08 7.46
CA LEU A 14 -9.22 2.42 6.12
C LEU A 14 -10.21 1.39 5.55
N HIS A 15 -10.09 0.13 5.94
CA HIS A 15 -10.98 -0.94 5.46
C HIS A 15 -12.37 -0.83 6.10
N SER A 16 -12.41 -0.52 7.39
CA SER A 16 -13.66 -0.22 8.10
C SER A 16 -14.30 1.05 7.58
N LEU A 17 -13.53 2.11 7.34
CA LEU A 17 -14.06 3.32 6.72
C LEU A 17 -14.70 3.04 5.35
N THR A 18 -14.01 2.27 4.50
CA THR A 18 -14.55 1.92 3.18
C THR A 18 -15.84 1.11 3.30
N ALA A 19 -15.89 0.14 4.22
CA ALA A 19 -17.09 -0.63 4.49
C ALA A 19 -18.23 0.26 5.00
N SER A 20 -17.97 1.13 5.98
CA SER A 20 -18.92 2.10 6.51
C SER A 20 -19.58 2.95 5.40
N LEU A 21 -18.76 3.49 4.50
CA LEU A 21 -19.24 4.32 3.38
C LEU A 21 -20.07 3.55 2.35
N ILE A 22 -19.81 2.26 2.16
CA ILE A 22 -20.50 1.42 1.17
C ILE A 22 -21.79 0.81 1.75
N TYR A 23 -21.74 0.35 2.99
CA TYR A 23 -22.87 -0.28 3.67
C TYR A 23 -23.76 0.72 4.43
N HIS A 24 -23.36 2.01 4.48
CA HIS A 24 -24.06 3.06 5.20
C HIS A 24 -24.27 2.74 6.68
N VAL A 25 -23.24 2.21 7.33
CA VAL A 25 -23.19 1.92 8.77
C VAL A 25 -22.13 2.77 9.45
N GLU A 26 -22.27 3.04 10.73
CA GLU A 26 -21.25 3.73 11.53
C GLU A 26 -19.98 2.89 11.60
N ILE A 27 -18.81 3.53 11.58
CA ILE A 27 -17.51 2.86 11.46
C ILE A 27 -17.23 1.88 12.60
N ASP A 28 -17.70 2.20 13.80
CA ASP A 28 -17.60 1.37 15.00
C ASP A 28 -18.57 0.17 15.01
N LYS A 29 -19.58 0.19 14.15
CA LYS A 29 -20.55 -0.89 13.95
C LYS A 29 -20.21 -1.78 12.73
N VAL A 30 -19.08 -1.53 12.07
CA VAL A 30 -18.65 -2.35 10.93
C VAL A 30 -18.28 -3.75 11.39
N GLU A 31 -18.98 -4.75 10.90
CA GLU A 31 -18.71 -6.15 11.19
C GLU A 31 -17.43 -6.64 10.50
N LYS A 32 -16.82 -7.71 11.06
CA LYS A 32 -15.59 -8.33 10.52
C LYS A 32 -15.72 -8.69 9.03
N GLN A 33 -16.88 -9.22 8.62
CA GLN A 33 -17.12 -9.57 7.22
C GLN A 33 -17.19 -8.33 6.33
N GLN A 34 -17.89 -7.28 6.77
CA GLN A 34 -17.96 -6.01 6.04
C GLN A 34 -16.59 -5.35 5.91
N ARG A 35 -15.79 -5.37 6.99
CA ARG A 35 -14.39 -4.90 6.96
C ARG A 35 -13.56 -5.68 5.95
N GLN A 36 -13.71 -7.01 5.88
CA GLN A 36 -13.02 -7.85 4.90
C GLN A 36 -13.43 -7.50 3.47
N MET A 37 -14.71 -7.21 3.23
CA MET A 37 -15.19 -6.71 1.94
C MET A 37 -14.58 -5.34 1.61
N GLY A 38 -14.52 -4.42 2.56
CA GLY A 38 -13.85 -3.13 2.42
C GLY A 38 -12.37 -3.27 2.07
N LYS A 39 -11.66 -4.22 2.69
CA LYS A 39 -10.28 -4.58 2.38
C LYS A 39 -10.14 -5.04 0.93
N THR A 40 -10.98 -5.98 0.52
CA THR A 40 -10.96 -6.54 -0.84
C THR A 40 -11.27 -5.47 -1.89
N LEU A 41 -12.22 -4.57 -1.62
CA LEU A 41 -12.52 -3.42 -2.48
C LEU A 41 -11.35 -2.45 -2.60
N ASN A 42 -10.72 -2.08 -1.50
CA ASN A 42 -9.57 -1.19 -1.50
C ASN A 42 -8.44 -1.75 -2.38
N PHE A 43 -8.08 -3.01 -2.22
CA PHE A 43 -7.03 -3.63 -3.03
C PHE A 43 -7.39 -3.77 -4.51
N ALA A 44 -8.63 -4.14 -4.80
CA ALA A 44 -9.08 -4.34 -6.18
C ALA A 44 -9.20 -3.02 -6.94
N LEU A 45 -9.92 -2.05 -6.36
CA LEU A 45 -10.34 -0.86 -7.09
C LEU A 45 -9.29 0.26 -7.07
N LEU A 46 -8.36 0.23 -6.12
CA LEU A 46 -7.22 1.15 -6.14
C LEU A 46 -6.42 1.05 -7.45
N TYR A 47 -6.31 -0.16 -7.99
CA TYR A 47 -5.64 -0.43 -9.27
C TYR A 47 -6.59 -0.49 -10.47
N GLY A 48 -7.83 -0.01 -10.31
CA GLY A 48 -8.79 0.14 -11.40
C GLY A 48 -9.47 -1.16 -11.86
N MET A 49 -9.57 -2.15 -10.98
CA MET A 49 -10.28 -3.40 -11.31
C MET A 49 -11.76 -3.12 -11.60
N GLY A 50 -12.27 -3.58 -12.75
CA GLY A 50 -13.69 -3.48 -13.06
C GLY A 50 -14.56 -4.47 -12.25
N PHE A 51 -15.85 -4.18 -12.10
CA PHE A 51 -16.77 -4.94 -11.24
C PHE A 51 -16.88 -6.45 -11.60
N ARG A 52 -16.73 -6.84 -12.87
CA ARG A 52 -16.75 -8.25 -13.28
C ARG A 52 -15.54 -9.00 -12.71
N LYS A 53 -14.35 -8.45 -12.87
CA LYS A 53 -13.10 -9.01 -12.32
C LYS A 53 -13.10 -8.96 -10.79
N TYR A 54 -13.66 -7.89 -10.19
CA TYR A 54 -13.84 -7.78 -8.75
C TYR A 54 -14.71 -8.91 -8.18
N LYS A 55 -15.80 -9.31 -8.84
CA LYS A 55 -16.62 -10.47 -8.43
C LYS A 55 -15.74 -11.73 -8.28
N THR A 56 -14.92 -12.03 -9.28
CA THR A 56 -14.04 -13.22 -9.27
C THR A 56 -12.98 -13.10 -8.16
N TYR A 57 -12.36 -11.93 -8.02
CA TYR A 57 -11.37 -11.66 -6.98
C TYR A 57 -11.96 -11.74 -5.57
N SER A 58 -13.17 -11.26 -5.35
CA SER A 58 -13.90 -11.37 -4.10
C SER A 58 -14.15 -12.84 -3.71
N ALA A 59 -14.54 -13.69 -4.67
CA ALA A 59 -14.73 -15.13 -4.43
C ALA A 59 -13.41 -15.81 -4.02
N GLN A 60 -12.28 -15.47 -4.64
CA GLN A 60 -10.95 -15.97 -4.27
C GLN A 60 -10.55 -15.56 -2.84
N SER A 61 -11.07 -14.43 -2.37
CA SER A 61 -10.86 -13.93 -1.00
C SER A 61 -11.89 -14.47 0.00
N GLY A 62 -12.68 -15.49 -0.37
CA GLY A 62 -13.68 -16.12 0.47
C GLY A 62 -15.04 -15.40 0.51
N ASN A 63 -15.26 -14.36 -0.30
CA ASN A 63 -16.49 -13.60 -0.32
C ASN A 63 -17.24 -13.84 -1.64
N ILE A 64 -18.24 -14.70 -1.62
CA ILE A 64 -19.08 -14.99 -2.80
C ILE A 64 -20.16 -13.92 -2.92
N ILE A 65 -20.12 -13.16 -4.00
CA ILE A 65 -21.08 -12.09 -4.31
C ILE A 65 -21.66 -12.27 -5.71
N THR A 66 -22.87 -11.77 -5.90
CA THR A 66 -23.54 -11.71 -7.22
C THR A 66 -22.91 -10.61 -8.08
N LEU A 67 -23.18 -10.65 -9.38
CA LEU A 67 -22.74 -9.60 -10.30
C LEU A 67 -23.38 -8.24 -9.97
N SER A 68 -24.63 -8.24 -9.50
CA SER A 68 -25.36 -7.04 -9.08
C SER A 68 -24.70 -6.40 -7.86
N GLU A 69 -24.35 -7.19 -6.83
CA GLU A 69 -23.64 -6.72 -5.63
C GLU A 69 -22.26 -6.19 -5.98
N ALA A 70 -21.51 -6.88 -6.85
CA ALA A 70 -20.22 -6.40 -7.32
C ALA A 70 -20.32 -5.05 -8.04
N LYS A 71 -21.35 -4.85 -8.88
CA LYS A 71 -21.62 -3.58 -9.56
C LYS A 71 -21.99 -2.47 -8.57
N THR A 72 -22.84 -2.78 -7.59
CA THR A 72 -23.26 -1.82 -6.55
C THR A 72 -22.08 -1.40 -5.66
N ALA A 73 -21.27 -2.37 -5.20
CA ALA A 73 -20.08 -2.10 -4.39
C ALA A 73 -19.04 -1.28 -5.17
N HIS A 74 -18.79 -1.61 -6.44
CA HIS A 74 -17.90 -0.86 -7.32
C HIS A 74 -18.38 0.60 -7.51
N ALA A 75 -19.66 0.81 -7.76
CA ALA A 75 -20.24 2.14 -7.89
C ALA A 75 -20.18 2.93 -6.57
N GLY A 76 -20.47 2.27 -5.44
CA GLY A 76 -20.36 2.84 -4.08
C GLY A 76 -18.95 3.30 -3.76
N PHE A 77 -17.96 2.48 -4.07
CA PHE A 77 -16.55 2.81 -3.87
C PHE A 77 -16.13 4.08 -4.63
N HIS A 78 -16.52 4.20 -5.90
CA HIS A 78 -16.20 5.39 -6.68
C HIS A 78 -16.99 6.64 -6.28
N ARG A 79 -18.16 6.49 -5.64
CA ARG A 79 -18.87 7.61 -4.99
C ARG A 79 -18.16 8.05 -3.71
N ALA A 80 -17.69 7.10 -2.91
CA ALA A 80 -16.94 7.37 -1.69
C ALA A 80 -15.59 8.04 -1.97
N TYR A 81 -14.94 7.70 -3.08
CA TYR A 81 -13.61 8.18 -3.46
C TYR A 81 -13.58 8.79 -4.87
N PRO A 82 -14.26 9.93 -5.12
CA PRO A 82 -14.38 10.51 -6.46
C PRO A 82 -13.03 10.89 -7.07
N ARG A 83 -12.09 11.40 -6.26
CA ARG A 83 -10.74 11.76 -6.74
C ARG A 83 -9.96 10.54 -7.28
N LEU A 84 -10.24 9.33 -6.79
CA LEU A 84 -9.62 8.12 -7.34
C LEU A 84 -10.04 7.87 -8.79
N ARG A 85 -11.31 8.12 -9.10
CA ARG A 85 -11.82 7.97 -10.47
C ARG A 85 -11.17 8.96 -11.44
N GLU A 86 -10.94 10.20 -11.00
CA GLU A 86 -10.22 11.21 -11.77
C GLU A 86 -8.76 10.78 -11.99
N TRP A 87 -8.11 10.32 -10.93
CA TRP A 87 -6.73 9.85 -11.00
C TRP A 87 -6.57 8.65 -11.95
N HIS A 88 -7.54 7.72 -11.99
CA HIS A 88 -7.53 6.63 -12.99
C HIS A 88 -7.65 7.16 -14.41
N ARG A 89 -8.52 8.17 -14.65
CA ARG A 89 -8.65 8.80 -15.97
C ARG A 89 -7.36 9.49 -16.42
N GLU A 90 -6.70 10.20 -15.50
CA GLU A 90 -5.40 10.79 -15.76
C GLU A 90 -4.34 9.75 -16.17
N ARG A 91 -4.36 8.57 -15.52
CA ARG A 91 -3.43 7.46 -15.86
C ARG A 91 -3.78 6.80 -17.19
N SER A 92 -5.07 6.66 -17.51
CA SER A 92 -5.49 6.17 -18.83
C SER A 92 -5.03 7.13 -19.93
N ALA A 93 -5.24 8.43 -19.76
CA ALA A 93 -4.81 9.42 -20.74
C ALA A 93 -3.30 9.35 -21.02
N MET A 94 -2.47 9.15 -20.00
CA MET A 94 -1.01 8.97 -20.19
C MET A 94 -0.69 7.79 -21.11
N VAL A 95 -1.45 6.68 -21.01
CA VAL A 95 -1.28 5.50 -21.86
C VAL A 95 -1.75 5.80 -23.28
N ASP A 96 -2.92 6.43 -23.42
CA ASP A 96 -3.51 6.79 -24.71
C ASP A 96 -2.63 7.80 -25.48
N ASP A 97 -1.93 8.69 -24.77
CA ASP A 97 -0.94 9.63 -25.31
C ASP A 97 0.40 8.99 -25.70
N GLY A 98 0.53 7.66 -25.55
CA GLY A 98 1.71 6.89 -25.95
C GLY A 98 2.92 7.04 -25.01
N TRP A 99 2.70 7.27 -23.71
CA TRP A 99 3.78 7.34 -22.74
C TRP A 99 4.50 6.00 -22.60
N THR A 100 5.80 6.02 -22.80
CA THR A 100 6.67 4.83 -22.76
C THR A 100 7.30 4.57 -21.39
N TYR A 101 7.05 5.43 -20.41
CA TYR A 101 7.55 5.26 -19.05
C TYR A 101 6.66 5.96 -18.02
N VAL A 102 6.72 5.49 -16.78
CA VAL A 102 6.14 6.11 -15.59
C VAL A 102 7.23 6.44 -14.59
N ARG A 103 7.12 7.54 -13.87
CA ARG A 103 8.04 7.92 -12.80
C ARG A 103 7.40 7.67 -11.43
N THR A 104 8.19 7.12 -10.52
CA THR A 104 7.83 7.09 -9.09
C THR A 104 7.88 8.51 -8.49
N PRO A 105 7.34 8.73 -7.28
CA PRO A 105 7.38 10.05 -6.62
C PRO A 105 8.78 10.65 -6.48
N ILE A 106 9.83 9.84 -6.37
CA ILE A 106 11.22 10.30 -6.31
C ILE A 106 11.91 10.39 -7.69
N GLY A 107 11.17 10.12 -8.77
CA GLY A 107 11.63 10.30 -10.15
C GLY A 107 12.23 9.07 -10.83
N ARG A 108 12.30 7.91 -10.16
CA ARG A 108 12.77 6.67 -10.78
C ARG A 108 11.81 6.26 -11.91
N ARG A 109 12.38 5.92 -13.07
CA ARG A 109 11.61 5.53 -14.26
C ARG A 109 11.36 4.02 -14.28
N ARG A 110 10.14 3.66 -14.62
CA ARG A 110 9.79 2.33 -15.12
C ARG A 110 9.44 2.46 -16.61
N LEU A 111 10.18 1.78 -17.46
CA LEU A 111 9.82 1.66 -18.87
C LEU A 111 8.58 0.76 -18.99
N LEU A 112 7.67 1.12 -19.88
CA LEU A 112 6.51 0.34 -20.25
C LEU A 112 6.70 -0.16 -21.66
N SER A 113 6.61 -1.48 -21.87
CA SER A 113 6.48 -2.03 -23.21
C SER A 113 5.10 -1.71 -23.77
N TYR A 114 4.92 -1.85 -25.07
CA TYR A 114 3.62 -1.61 -25.71
C TYR A 114 2.50 -2.46 -25.07
N ASP A 115 2.78 -3.72 -24.75
CA ASP A 115 1.83 -4.65 -24.14
C ASP A 115 1.56 -4.37 -22.65
N ASP A 116 2.53 -3.77 -21.95
CA ASP A 116 2.44 -3.43 -20.52
C ASP A 116 1.88 -2.03 -20.25
N ALA A 117 1.71 -1.20 -21.27
CA ALA A 117 1.22 0.16 -21.16
C ALA A 117 -0.28 0.17 -20.85
N THR A 118 -0.63 -0.05 -19.60
CA THR A 118 -2.00 -0.02 -19.10
C THR A 118 -2.15 0.97 -17.95
N MET A 119 -3.37 1.48 -17.75
CA MET A 119 -3.69 2.33 -16.59
C MET A 119 -3.32 1.64 -15.27
N SER A 120 -3.59 0.35 -15.15
CA SER A 120 -3.25 -0.43 -13.95
C SER A 120 -1.74 -0.53 -13.72
N ALA A 121 -0.94 -0.70 -14.76
CA ALA A 121 0.52 -0.71 -14.66
C ALA A 121 1.07 0.66 -14.25
N CYS A 122 0.51 1.75 -14.77
CA CYS A 122 0.84 3.11 -14.37
C CYS A 122 0.50 3.34 -12.89
N ALA A 123 -0.70 3.00 -12.46
CA ALA A 123 -1.15 3.11 -11.08
C ALA A 123 -0.30 2.28 -10.11
N ASN A 124 -0.03 1.02 -10.47
CA ASN A 124 0.81 0.12 -9.69
C ASN A 124 2.23 0.65 -9.53
N THR A 125 2.83 1.18 -10.60
CA THR A 125 4.18 1.76 -10.56
C THR A 125 4.28 2.93 -9.58
N LEU A 126 3.27 3.78 -9.51
CA LEU A 126 3.29 4.91 -8.59
C LEU A 126 3.20 4.45 -7.12
N ILE A 127 2.41 3.42 -6.83
CA ILE A 127 2.16 2.94 -5.47
C ILE A 127 3.26 1.98 -5.02
N GLN A 128 3.43 0.86 -5.72
CA GLN A 128 4.43 -0.14 -5.38
C GLN A 128 5.86 0.36 -5.61
N GLY A 129 6.03 1.19 -6.64
CA GLY A 129 7.31 1.84 -6.89
C GLY A 129 7.71 2.80 -5.78
N ALA A 130 6.76 3.56 -5.21
CA ALA A 130 7.03 4.40 -4.04
C ALA A 130 7.46 3.57 -2.82
N GLY A 131 6.78 2.44 -2.55
CA GLY A 131 7.17 1.51 -1.48
C GLY A 131 8.59 0.98 -1.67
N ALA A 132 8.92 0.51 -2.88
CA ALA A 132 10.26 0.04 -3.20
C ALA A 132 11.33 1.14 -3.09
N ASP A 133 10.98 2.39 -3.41
CA ASP A 133 11.88 3.53 -3.27
C ASP A 133 12.14 3.86 -1.80
N ILE A 134 11.10 3.87 -0.97
CA ILE A 134 11.20 4.06 0.49
C ILE A 134 12.13 3.01 1.08
N LEU A 135 11.92 1.73 0.73
CA LEU A 135 12.75 0.64 1.26
C LEU A 135 14.23 0.81 0.85
N LYS A 136 14.51 1.22 -0.39
CA LYS A 136 15.87 1.49 -0.86
C LYS A 136 16.52 2.67 -0.14
N ILE A 137 15.76 3.73 0.15
CA ILE A 137 16.24 4.86 0.94
C ILE A 137 16.58 4.38 2.37
N ALA A 138 15.69 3.57 2.98
CA ALA A 138 15.93 3.01 4.31
C ALA A 138 17.20 2.15 4.34
N ILE A 139 17.40 1.27 3.35
CA ILE A 139 18.62 0.45 3.24
C ILE A 139 19.86 1.33 3.10
N ALA A 140 19.81 2.38 2.28
CA ALA A 140 20.93 3.30 2.12
C ALA A 140 21.24 4.05 3.43
N ASN A 141 20.22 4.50 4.14
CA ASN A 141 20.37 5.14 5.44
C ASN A 141 20.97 4.20 6.49
N LEU A 142 20.46 2.96 6.55
CA LEU A 142 20.95 1.92 7.47
C LEU A 142 22.39 1.50 7.17
N GLY A 143 22.85 1.66 5.92
CA GLY A 143 24.22 1.34 5.53
C GLY A 143 25.30 1.99 6.36
N LYS A 144 25.04 3.20 6.91
CA LYS A 144 25.98 3.92 7.82
C LYS A 144 26.11 3.28 9.20
N HIS A 145 25.15 2.45 9.60
CA HIS A 145 25.12 1.76 10.90
C HIS A 145 25.65 0.32 10.82
N VAL A 146 25.81 -0.21 9.59
CA VAL A 146 26.29 -1.59 9.37
C VAL A 146 27.71 -1.76 9.90
N ASN A 147 27.91 -2.80 10.71
CA ASN A 147 29.21 -3.19 11.28
C ASN A 147 29.18 -4.69 11.62
N GLN A 148 30.22 -5.21 12.30
CA GLN A 148 30.29 -6.64 12.66
C GLN A 148 29.19 -7.09 13.63
N LYS A 149 28.54 -6.15 14.34
CA LYS A 149 27.52 -6.41 15.36
C LYS A 149 26.10 -6.15 14.86
N PHE A 150 25.96 -5.58 13.65
CA PHE A 150 24.68 -5.22 13.05
C PHE A 150 24.76 -5.35 11.53
N ARG A 151 24.10 -6.34 10.97
CA ARG A 151 24.24 -6.71 9.55
C ARG A 151 22.88 -6.98 8.90
N PRO A 152 22.66 -6.51 7.65
CA PRO A 152 21.47 -6.87 6.88
C PRO A 152 21.54 -8.35 6.49
N ILE A 153 20.42 -9.07 6.66
CA ILE A 153 20.27 -10.47 6.28
C ILE A 153 19.42 -10.59 5.02
N ALA A 154 18.24 -9.97 5.03
CA ALA A 154 17.29 -10.08 3.94
C ALA A 154 16.35 -8.87 3.86
N THR A 155 15.69 -8.75 2.72
CA THR A 155 14.53 -7.89 2.53
C THR A 155 13.39 -8.73 1.98
N VAL A 156 12.23 -8.64 2.59
CA VAL A 156 11.05 -9.43 2.22
C VAL A 156 9.85 -8.47 2.11
N HIS A 157 9.40 -8.20 0.89
CA HIS A 157 8.36 -7.22 0.60
C HIS A 157 8.69 -5.81 1.14
N ASP A 158 8.08 -5.41 2.23
CA ASP A 158 8.24 -4.13 2.93
C ASP A 158 9.00 -4.26 4.26
N GLU A 159 9.62 -5.41 4.49
CA GLU A 159 10.38 -5.71 5.71
C GLU A 159 11.88 -5.75 5.46
N LEU A 160 12.63 -5.29 6.46
CA LEU A 160 14.07 -5.44 6.55
C LEU A 160 14.42 -6.36 7.71
N ILE A 161 15.26 -7.35 7.44
CA ILE A 161 15.73 -8.32 8.43
C ILE A 161 17.22 -8.07 8.66
N PHE A 162 17.58 -7.86 9.92
CA PHE A 162 18.95 -7.64 10.36
C PHE A 162 19.33 -8.63 11.45
N GLU A 163 20.57 -9.02 11.46
CA GLU A 163 21.19 -9.73 12.56
C GLU A 163 21.90 -8.73 13.46
N ALA A 164 21.72 -8.85 14.78
CA ALA A 164 22.33 -7.98 15.77
C ALA A 164 22.87 -8.82 16.94
N LEU A 165 23.89 -8.28 17.66
CA LEU A 165 24.26 -8.86 18.94
C LEU A 165 23.12 -8.68 19.93
N GLU A 166 22.80 -9.73 20.69
CA GLU A 166 21.69 -9.79 21.65
C GLU A 166 21.74 -8.60 22.63
N GLU A 167 22.89 -8.32 23.22
CA GLU A 167 23.13 -7.23 24.18
C GLU A 167 22.85 -5.82 23.63
N LYS A 168 22.74 -5.67 22.27
CA LYS A 168 22.50 -4.43 21.55
C LYS A 168 21.24 -4.45 20.68
N ALA A 169 20.49 -5.51 20.72
CA ALA A 169 19.35 -5.71 19.84
C ALA A 169 18.30 -4.59 19.99
N GLU A 170 17.99 -4.18 21.21
CA GLU A 170 17.05 -3.08 21.46
C GLU A 170 17.56 -1.71 20.96
N GLU A 171 18.87 -1.44 21.06
CA GLU A 171 19.48 -0.22 20.50
C GLU A 171 19.33 -0.21 18.98
N TYR A 172 19.64 -1.32 18.31
CA TYR A 172 19.53 -1.45 16.85
C TYR A 172 18.09 -1.48 16.35
N LYS A 173 17.15 -2.00 17.14
CA LYS A 173 15.72 -1.90 16.87
C LYS A 173 15.27 -0.44 16.70
N VAL A 174 15.65 0.42 17.64
CA VAL A 174 15.31 1.86 17.56
C VAL A 174 15.92 2.51 16.32
N ILE A 175 17.14 2.14 15.96
CA ILE A 175 17.79 2.63 14.74
C ILE A 175 17.01 2.18 13.50
N LEU A 176 16.63 0.90 13.42
CA LEU A 176 15.82 0.36 12.31
C LEU A 176 14.51 1.14 12.14
N GLU A 177 13.73 1.28 13.22
CA GLU A 177 12.45 1.98 13.21
C GLU A 177 12.62 3.44 12.77
N THR A 178 13.65 4.11 13.28
CA THR A 178 13.94 5.52 12.97
C THR A 178 14.27 5.69 11.49
N GLU A 179 15.25 4.96 10.97
CA GLU A 179 15.71 5.11 9.59
C GLU A 179 14.64 4.69 8.56
N MET A 180 13.85 3.66 8.84
CA MET A 180 12.72 3.27 8.02
C MET A 180 11.62 4.34 8.03
N LYS A 181 11.30 4.90 9.19
CA LYS A 181 10.32 5.98 9.34
C LYS A 181 10.76 7.25 8.62
N GLU A 182 12.01 7.67 8.76
CA GLU A 182 12.57 8.85 8.08
C GLU A 182 12.57 8.65 6.56
N ALA A 183 12.96 7.46 6.09
CA ALA A 183 12.90 7.11 4.67
C ALA A 183 11.46 7.26 4.12
N ALA A 184 10.47 6.74 4.83
CA ALA A 184 9.08 6.85 4.43
C ALA A 184 8.57 8.30 4.46
N LEU A 185 8.90 9.10 5.47
CA LEU A 185 8.51 10.51 5.59
C LEU A 185 9.16 11.39 4.51
N SER A 186 10.32 11.01 3.97
CA SER A 186 10.94 11.71 2.83
C SER A 186 10.07 11.67 1.56
N VAL A 187 9.24 10.63 1.41
CA VAL A 187 8.34 10.41 0.27
C VAL A 187 6.88 10.71 0.62
N LEU A 188 6.41 10.26 1.79
CA LEU A 188 5.02 10.35 2.24
C LEU A 188 4.83 11.57 3.16
N ARG A 189 4.42 12.71 2.58
CA ARG A 189 4.37 14.00 3.30
C ARG A 189 3.00 14.32 3.93
N LYS A 190 1.96 13.53 3.66
CA LYS A 190 0.56 13.88 4.01
C LYS A 190 -0.10 12.90 4.95
N VAL A 191 0.57 11.81 5.30
CA VAL A 191 0.05 10.74 6.15
C VAL A 191 1.08 10.36 7.21
N PRO A 192 0.65 9.95 8.40
CA PRO A 192 1.57 9.41 9.40
C PRO A 192 2.17 8.10 8.90
N VAL A 193 3.39 7.84 9.35
CA VAL A 193 4.09 6.58 9.07
C VAL A 193 4.30 5.85 10.40
N LYS A 194 3.91 4.60 10.43
CA LYS A 194 4.26 3.66 11.50
C LYS A 194 5.28 2.68 10.96
N CYS A 195 6.27 2.39 11.76
CA CYS A 195 7.26 1.36 11.56
C CYS A 195 7.47 0.69 12.89
N ASP A 196 7.28 -0.61 12.95
CA ASP A 196 7.44 -1.41 14.14
C ASP A 196 8.52 -2.45 13.86
N ALA A 197 9.48 -2.61 14.75
CA ALA A 197 10.48 -3.66 14.70
C ALA A 197 10.33 -4.60 15.90
N ASN A 198 10.56 -5.88 15.68
CA ASN A 198 10.57 -6.90 16.71
C ASN A 198 11.97 -7.50 16.84
N VAL A 199 12.39 -7.75 18.07
CA VAL A 199 13.58 -8.55 18.38
C VAL A 199 13.11 -9.98 18.65
N ALA A 200 13.71 -10.95 17.97
CA ALA A 200 13.39 -12.36 18.11
C ALA A 200 14.65 -13.21 17.86
N GLU A 201 14.67 -14.42 18.33
CA GLU A 201 15.80 -15.34 18.09
C GLU A 201 15.80 -15.84 16.63
N SER A 202 14.63 -15.89 16.02
CA SER A 202 14.48 -16.29 14.62
C SER A 202 13.35 -15.53 13.92
N TRP A 203 13.41 -15.46 12.60
CA TRP A 203 12.35 -14.85 11.78
C TRP A 203 10.99 -15.60 11.88
N ALA A 204 10.99 -16.86 12.37
CA ALA A 204 9.77 -17.62 12.58
C ALA A 204 8.92 -17.14 13.76
N GLU A 205 9.47 -16.28 14.62
CA GLU A 205 8.83 -15.75 15.83
C GLU A 205 8.21 -14.35 15.62
N LYS A 206 7.99 -14.00 14.39
CA LYS A 206 7.45 -12.72 13.93
C LYS A 206 5.98 -12.50 14.35
#